data_de1694957a693e2d8e07382b698d7291
#
_entry.id   de1694957a693e2d8e07382b698d7291
#
_cell.length_a   1.000
_cell.length_b   1.000
_cell.length_c   1.000
_cell.angle_alpha   90.00
_cell.angle_beta   90.00
_cell.angle_gamma   90.00
#
_symmetry.space_group_name_H-M   'P 1'
#
loop_
_entity.id
_entity.type
_entity.pdbx_description
1 polymer ?
#
loop_
_entity_poly.entity_id
_entity_poly.type
_entity_poly.pdbx_seq_one_letter_code
_entity_poly.pdbx_strand_id
1 'polypeptide(L)'
;MKSIPPYINPSNISNFKTIREERELVRFKREVLEFMLTDDFISGKNRGFELADSDGKIIYNKDLVSKCIEDLKSLGWECKEWRTCVYIYPPNDEPKIFKYEVLDV
;
A
#
# COMPACT_ATOMS: atom_id res chain seq x y z
N MET A 1 -14.99 -25.79 -2.05
CA MET A 1 -15.41 -24.77 -1.09
C MET A 1 -14.38 -24.65 0.02
N LYS A 2 -13.97 -23.43 0.34
CA LYS A 2 -13.00 -23.23 1.41
C LYS A 2 -13.66 -23.41 2.77
N SER A 3 -13.03 -24.21 3.62
CA SER A 3 -13.50 -24.41 4.98
C SER A 3 -13.31 -23.13 5.81
N ILE A 4 -14.16 -22.93 6.80
CA ILE A 4 -14.00 -21.85 7.76
C ILE A 4 -12.78 -22.20 8.64
N PRO A 5 -11.80 -21.28 8.82
CA PRO A 5 -10.66 -21.56 9.67
C PRO A 5 -11.05 -21.91 11.12
N PRO A 6 -10.34 -22.83 11.77
CA PRO A 6 -10.67 -23.23 13.15
C PRO A 6 -10.65 -22.09 14.16
N TYR A 7 -9.83 -21.05 13.92
CA TYR A 7 -9.74 -19.90 14.84
C TYR A 7 -10.98 -19.00 14.78
N ILE A 8 -11.88 -19.21 13.80
CA ILE A 8 -13.16 -18.51 13.70
C ILE A 8 -14.20 -19.32 14.48
N ASN A 9 -14.16 -19.27 15.77
CA ASN A 9 -15.07 -19.96 16.67
C ASN A 9 -15.55 -19.02 17.76
N PRO A 10 -16.67 -19.35 18.47
CA PRO A 10 -17.23 -18.44 19.47
C PRO A 10 -16.30 -18.08 20.61
N SER A 11 -15.40 -18.98 21.02
CA SER A 11 -14.47 -18.68 22.11
C SER A 11 -13.40 -17.69 21.71
N ASN A 12 -13.21 -17.44 20.41
CA ASN A 12 -12.18 -16.55 19.86
C ASN A 12 -12.73 -15.21 19.39
N ILE A 13 -14.00 -14.92 19.69
CA ILE A 13 -14.68 -13.70 19.18
C ILE A 13 -13.98 -12.41 19.59
N SER A 14 -13.34 -12.38 20.76
CA SER A 14 -12.61 -11.20 21.22
C SER A 14 -11.43 -10.84 20.31
N ASN A 15 -10.93 -11.79 19.51
CA ASN A 15 -9.83 -11.59 18.58
C ASN A 15 -10.26 -11.29 17.16
N PHE A 16 -11.57 -11.28 16.88
CA PHE A 16 -12.06 -11.12 15.49
C PHE A 16 -11.66 -9.79 14.87
N LYS A 17 -11.61 -8.72 15.65
CA LYS A 17 -11.17 -7.42 15.13
C LYS A 17 -9.72 -7.48 14.66
N THR A 18 -8.84 -8.09 15.44
CA THR A 18 -7.43 -8.26 15.08
C THR A 18 -7.28 -9.14 13.85
N ILE A 19 -8.02 -10.24 13.79
CA ILE A 19 -8.02 -11.15 12.63
C ILE A 19 -8.45 -10.40 11.37
N ARG A 20 -9.51 -9.60 11.47
CA ARG A 20 -10.00 -8.79 10.35
C ARG A 20 -8.95 -7.80 9.88
N GLU A 21 -8.30 -7.10 10.80
CA GLU A 21 -7.27 -6.12 10.49
C GLU A 21 -6.06 -6.77 9.81
N GLU A 22 -5.64 -7.95 10.26
CA GLU A 22 -4.56 -8.71 9.64
C GLU A 22 -4.90 -9.13 8.22
N ARG A 23 -6.13 -9.56 7.98
CA ARG A 23 -6.60 -9.93 6.64
C ARG A 23 -6.65 -8.74 5.70
N GLU A 24 -7.12 -7.60 6.19
CA GLU A 24 -7.15 -6.36 5.41
C GLU A 24 -5.73 -5.94 5.02
N LEU A 25 -4.77 -6.08 5.92
CA LEU A 25 -3.38 -5.76 5.64
C LEU A 25 -2.80 -6.67 4.55
N VAL A 26 -3.03 -7.97 4.65
CA VAL A 26 -2.58 -8.94 3.65
C VAL A 26 -3.18 -8.62 2.28
N ARG A 27 -4.46 -8.30 2.24
CA ARG A 27 -5.15 -7.93 0.99
C ARG A 27 -4.59 -6.66 0.39
N PHE A 28 -4.37 -5.64 1.21
CA PHE A 28 -3.79 -4.37 0.77
C PHE A 28 -2.39 -4.57 0.19
N LYS A 29 -1.54 -5.32 0.87
CA LYS A 29 -0.19 -5.63 0.40
C LYS A 29 -0.21 -6.35 -0.95
N ARG A 30 -1.19 -7.24 -1.15
CA ARG A 30 -1.35 -7.94 -2.43
C ARG A 30 -1.70 -6.96 -3.55
N GLU A 31 -2.62 -6.03 -3.30
CA GLU A 31 -2.98 -5.00 -4.28
C GLU A 31 -1.78 -4.14 -4.66
N VAL A 32 -0.98 -3.75 -3.67
CA VAL A 32 0.24 -2.98 -3.92
C VAL A 32 1.24 -3.80 -4.74
N LEU A 33 1.42 -5.07 -4.40
CA LEU A 33 2.33 -5.95 -5.15
C LEU A 33 1.88 -6.11 -6.60
N GLU A 34 0.58 -6.31 -6.84
CA GLU A 34 0.04 -6.42 -8.20
C GLU A 34 0.30 -5.14 -8.99
N PHE A 35 0.16 -3.98 -8.37
CA PHE A 35 0.51 -2.70 -8.99
C PHE A 35 1.99 -2.64 -9.35
N MET A 36 2.88 -3.05 -8.45
CA MET A 36 4.33 -3.03 -8.66
C MET A 36 4.78 -3.98 -9.78
N LEU A 37 3.95 -4.96 -10.11
CA LEU A 37 4.26 -5.91 -11.19
C LEU A 37 3.68 -5.49 -12.54
N THR A 38 3.04 -4.33 -12.63
CA THR A 38 2.56 -3.81 -13.91
C THR A 38 3.72 -3.26 -14.74
N ASP A 39 3.52 -3.26 -16.06
CA ASP A 39 4.52 -2.71 -16.99
C ASP A 39 4.78 -1.22 -16.70
N ASP A 40 3.75 -0.47 -16.37
CA ASP A 40 3.89 0.96 -16.06
C ASP A 40 4.77 1.20 -14.83
N PHE A 41 4.63 0.37 -13.80
CA PHE A 41 5.49 0.49 -12.63
C PHE A 41 6.94 0.07 -12.97
N ILE A 42 7.10 -1.07 -13.60
CA ILE A 42 8.43 -1.62 -13.93
C ILE A 42 9.23 -0.64 -14.79
N SER A 43 8.58 -0.02 -15.77
CA SER A 43 9.22 0.94 -16.67
C SER A 43 9.47 2.32 -16.05
N GLY A 44 8.87 2.59 -14.88
CA GLY A 44 8.95 3.90 -14.24
C GLY A 44 7.94 4.90 -14.74
N LYS A 45 7.03 4.51 -15.62
CA LYS A 45 5.99 5.39 -16.15
C LYS A 45 5.00 5.80 -15.09
N ASN A 46 4.64 4.88 -14.18
CA ASN A 46 3.75 5.16 -13.05
C ASN A 46 4.23 4.43 -11.80
N ARG A 47 4.70 5.20 -10.82
CA ARG A 47 5.19 4.69 -9.52
C ARG A 47 4.23 5.05 -8.38
N GLY A 48 3.10 5.69 -8.68
CA GLY A 48 2.13 6.13 -7.67
C GLY A 48 0.96 5.17 -7.52
N PHE A 49 0.86 4.53 -6.34
CA PHE A 49 -0.30 3.71 -5.99
C PHE A 49 -1.41 4.61 -5.47
N GLU A 50 -2.56 4.60 -6.14
CA GLU A 50 -3.69 5.47 -5.81
C GLU A 50 -4.43 4.95 -4.57
N LEU A 51 -4.63 5.83 -3.58
CA LEU A 51 -5.34 5.52 -2.34
C LEU A 51 -6.79 6.00 -2.35
N ALA A 52 -7.17 6.81 -3.33
CA ALA A 52 -8.51 7.39 -3.40
C ALA A 52 -9.36 6.73 -4.49
N ASP A 53 -10.68 6.84 -4.34
CA ASP A 53 -11.62 6.41 -5.37
C ASP A 53 -11.76 7.50 -6.45
N SER A 54 -12.67 7.28 -7.41
CA SER A 54 -12.90 8.21 -8.53
C SER A 54 -13.38 9.59 -8.07
N ASP A 55 -13.94 9.69 -6.87
CA ASP A 55 -14.40 10.96 -6.29
C ASP A 55 -13.31 11.66 -5.46
N GLY A 56 -12.11 11.11 -5.42
CA GLY A 56 -11.01 11.66 -4.66
C GLY A 56 -11.04 11.33 -3.17
N LYS A 57 -11.92 10.44 -2.74
CA LYS A 57 -12.04 10.04 -1.34
C LYS A 57 -11.09 8.89 -1.02
N ILE A 58 -10.28 9.04 0.03
CA ILE A 58 -9.37 7.99 0.48
C ILE A 58 -10.18 6.78 0.96
N ILE A 59 -9.90 5.61 0.38
CA ILE A 59 -10.61 4.36 0.67
C ILE A 59 -9.80 3.36 1.50
N TYR A 60 -8.54 3.65 1.76
CA TYR A 60 -7.68 2.76 2.55
C TYR A 60 -7.45 3.33 3.95
N ASN A 61 -7.44 2.45 4.95
CA ASN A 61 -7.14 2.82 6.32
C ASN A 61 -5.70 3.31 6.42
N LYS A 62 -5.51 4.44 7.11
CA LYS A 62 -4.19 5.07 7.26
C LYS A 62 -3.17 4.15 7.94
N ASP A 63 -3.59 3.36 8.91
CA ASP A 63 -2.69 2.41 9.60
C ASP A 63 -2.23 1.30 8.68
N LEU A 64 -3.09 0.81 7.78
CA LEU A 64 -2.72 -0.19 6.78
C LEU A 64 -1.66 0.35 5.83
N VAL A 65 -1.86 1.57 5.37
CA VAL A 65 -0.93 2.24 4.47
C VAL A 65 0.43 2.39 5.14
N SER A 66 0.46 2.87 6.40
CA SER A 66 1.70 3.04 7.15
C SER A 66 2.46 1.73 7.35
N LYS A 67 1.75 0.65 7.68
CA LYS A 67 2.37 -0.67 7.86
C LYS A 67 2.96 -1.20 6.57
N CYS A 68 2.26 -1.02 5.46
CA CYS A 68 2.75 -1.43 4.15
C CYS A 68 4.00 -0.65 3.75
N ILE A 69 4.00 0.66 3.99
CA ILE A 69 5.15 1.53 3.72
C ILE A 69 6.36 1.09 4.54
N GLU A 70 6.17 0.79 5.83
CA GLU A 70 7.26 0.31 6.68
C GLU A 70 7.87 -0.98 6.14
N ASP A 71 7.04 -1.93 5.70
CA ASP A 71 7.52 -3.18 5.13
C ASP A 71 8.30 -2.96 3.84
N LEU A 72 7.80 -2.09 2.96
CA LEU A 72 8.49 -1.78 1.71
C LEU A 72 9.85 -1.12 1.98
N LYS A 73 9.91 -0.19 2.91
CA LYS A 73 11.16 0.45 3.30
C LYS A 73 12.17 -0.55 3.88
N SER A 74 11.69 -1.53 4.65
CA SER A 74 12.56 -2.56 5.21
C SER A 74 13.18 -3.45 4.12
N LEU A 75 12.54 -3.54 2.96
CA LEU A 75 13.03 -4.29 1.80
C LEU A 75 13.92 -3.44 0.88
N GLY A 76 14.14 -2.17 1.21
CA GLY A 76 15.00 -1.30 0.42
C GLY A 76 14.29 -0.33 -0.51
N TRP A 77 12.96 -0.34 -0.53
CA TRP A 77 12.19 0.60 -1.35
C TRP A 77 12.13 1.97 -0.68
N GLU A 78 12.09 3.01 -1.50
CA GLU A 78 11.72 4.35 -1.04
C GLU A 78 10.22 4.55 -1.25
N CYS A 79 9.57 5.22 -0.28
CA CYS A 79 8.15 5.51 -0.36
C CYS A 79 7.89 6.97 0.03
N LYS A 80 7.05 7.64 -0.73
CA LYS A 80 6.67 9.03 -0.44
C LYS A 80 5.18 9.23 -0.71
N GLU A 81 4.47 9.70 0.30
CA GLU A 81 3.08 10.09 0.11
C GLU A 81 3.01 11.48 -0.51
N TRP A 82 2.23 11.61 -1.56
CA TRP A 82 2.01 12.90 -2.22
C TRP A 82 0.62 12.92 -2.81
N ARG A 83 -0.18 13.91 -2.39
CA ARG A 83 -1.60 13.99 -2.73
C ARG A 83 -2.31 12.72 -2.25
N THR A 84 -3.03 12.03 -3.15
CA THR A 84 -3.79 10.82 -2.80
C THR A 84 -3.04 9.53 -3.14
N CYS A 85 -1.75 9.62 -3.46
CA CYS A 85 -0.95 8.46 -3.89
C CYS A 85 0.20 8.18 -2.94
N VAL A 86 0.62 6.91 -2.89
CA VAL A 86 1.91 6.51 -2.34
C VAL A 86 2.83 6.19 -3.50
N TYR A 87 3.90 6.95 -3.65
CA TYR A 87 4.92 6.69 -4.67
C TYR A 87 5.95 5.72 -4.11
N ILE A 88 6.20 4.65 -4.85
CA ILE A 88 7.11 3.56 -4.48
C ILE A 88 8.18 3.47 -5.57
N TYR A 89 9.45 3.57 -5.19
CA TYR A 89 10.51 3.59 -6.18
C TYR A 89 11.83 3.06 -5.60
N PRO A 90 12.76 2.58 -6.48
CA PRO A 90 14.10 2.23 -6.04
C PRO A 90 14.85 3.47 -5.55
N PRO A 91 15.81 3.35 -4.62
CA PRO A 91 16.49 4.50 -4.02
C PRO A 91 17.15 5.46 -5.01
N ASN A 92 17.55 4.98 -6.17
CA ASN A 92 18.24 5.79 -7.17
C ASN A 92 17.37 6.19 -8.36
N ASP A 93 16.06 6.03 -8.23
CA ASP A 93 15.12 6.27 -9.34
C ASP A 93 13.90 7.07 -8.87
N GLU A 94 14.17 8.20 -8.20
CA GLU A 94 13.13 9.09 -7.71
C GLU A 94 12.29 9.65 -8.86
N PRO A 95 10.94 9.64 -8.75
CA PRO A 95 10.08 10.25 -9.76
C PRO A 95 10.41 11.71 -10.00
N LYS A 96 10.37 12.11 -11.27
CA LYS A 96 10.72 13.48 -11.69
C LYS A 96 9.87 14.56 -11.04
N ILE A 97 8.61 14.27 -10.71
CA ILE A 97 7.73 15.25 -10.07
C ILE A 97 8.29 15.76 -8.75
N PHE A 98 9.01 14.94 -8.00
CA PHE A 98 9.61 15.35 -6.73
C PHE A 98 10.85 16.23 -6.95
N LYS A 99 11.54 16.04 -8.05
CA LYS A 99 12.68 16.87 -8.42
C LYS A 99 12.27 18.29 -8.77
N TYR A 100 11.14 18.42 -9.48
CA TYR A 100 10.60 19.75 -9.81
C TYR A 100 10.06 20.48 -8.58
N GLU A 101 9.44 19.77 -7.66
CA GLU A 101 8.94 20.33 -6.42
C GLU A 101 10.05 20.98 -5.59
N VAL A 102 11.22 20.35 -5.55
CA VAL A 102 12.38 20.86 -4.83
C VAL A 102 12.89 22.15 -5.44
N LEU A 103 12.75 22.32 -6.77
CA LEU A 103 13.22 23.51 -7.49
C LEU A 103 12.28 24.71 -7.32
N ASP A 104 11.05 24.50 -6.89
CA ASP A 104 10.05 25.55 -6.70
C ASP A 104 10.10 26.20 -5.32
N VAL A 105 11.07 25.85 -4.51
CA VAL A 105 11.20 26.39 -3.15
C VAL A 105 11.86 27.77 -3.16
#